data_1be5b1e9e271884691fe8df66efee1f1
#
_entry.id   1be5b1e9e271884691fe8df66efee1f1
#
_cell.length_a   1.000
_cell.length_b   1.000
_cell.length_c   1.000
_cell.angle_alpha   90.00
_cell.angle_beta   90.00
_cell.angle_gamma   90.00
#
_symmetry.space_group_name_H-M   'P 1'
#
loop_
_entity.id
_entity.type
_entity.pdbx_description
1 polymer ?
#
loop_
_entity_poly.entity_id
_entity_poly.type
_entity_poly.pdbx_seq_one_letter_code
_entity_poly.pdbx_strand_id
1 'polypeptide(L)'
;MAPVLENRRARHDYEILETYEAGIALKGTEVKSLRAGKVDFTGSFARFEDGELYLENLYIAPYEKGSYANVDPRRKRKLLLHKHELRRLRGKVEQK
;
A
#
# COMPACT_ATOMS: atom_id res chain seq x y z
N MET A 1 8.94 -13.92 6.39
CA MET A 1 8.28 -13.72 5.09
C MET A 1 7.15 -12.71 5.24
N ALA A 2 7.14 -11.70 4.41
CA ALA A 2 6.08 -10.72 4.44
C ALA A 2 4.77 -11.33 3.93
N PRO A 3 3.63 -11.01 4.54
CA PRO A 3 2.34 -11.49 4.02
C PRO A 3 2.05 -10.88 2.65
N VAL A 4 1.43 -11.67 1.79
CA VAL A 4 1.00 -11.22 0.47
C VAL A 4 -0.51 -11.02 0.51
N LEU A 5 -0.93 -9.82 0.11
CA LEU A 5 -2.35 -9.50 -0.02
C LEU A 5 -2.66 -9.14 -1.46
N GLU A 6 -3.83 -9.55 -1.91
CA GLU A 6 -4.27 -9.29 -3.26
C GLU A 6 -5.64 -8.64 -3.25
N ASN A 7 -5.80 -7.56 -4.01
CA ASN A 7 -7.09 -6.91 -4.19
C ASN A 7 -7.80 -7.55 -5.40
N ARG A 8 -8.51 -8.64 -5.15
CA ARG A 8 -9.23 -9.39 -6.20
C ARG A 8 -10.32 -8.57 -6.85
N ARG A 9 -10.93 -7.66 -6.10
CA ARG A 9 -11.98 -6.81 -6.61
C ARG A 9 -11.46 -5.85 -7.69
N ALA A 10 -10.25 -5.35 -7.52
CA ALA A 10 -9.62 -4.49 -8.52
C ALA A 10 -9.47 -5.21 -9.86
N ARG A 11 -9.11 -6.49 -9.83
CA ARG A 11 -8.99 -7.29 -11.05
C ARG A 11 -10.33 -7.57 -11.72
N HIS A 12 -11.39 -7.61 -10.94
CA HIS A 12 -12.74 -7.82 -11.45
C HIS A 12 -13.34 -6.54 -12.05
N ASP A 13 -13.15 -5.40 -11.37
CA ASP A 13 -13.78 -4.14 -11.73
C ASP A 13 -12.98 -3.29 -12.73
N TYR A 14 -11.68 -3.55 -12.86
CA TYR A 14 -10.78 -2.72 -13.67
C TYR A 14 -9.91 -3.56 -14.60
N GLU A 15 -9.58 -2.98 -15.75
CA GLU A 15 -8.58 -3.55 -16.62
C GLU A 15 -7.19 -3.35 -16.00
N ILE A 16 -6.46 -4.44 -15.82
CA ILE A 16 -5.11 -4.38 -15.28
C ILE A 16 -4.11 -4.32 -16.43
N LEU A 17 -3.54 -3.13 -16.66
CA LEU A 17 -2.59 -2.90 -17.73
C LEU A 17 -1.19 -3.38 -17.36
N GLU A 18 -0.80 -3.22 -16.10
CA GLU A 18 0.54 -3.57 -15.64
C GLU A 18 0.52 -3.77 -14.13
N THR A 19 1.34 -4.70 -13.65
CA THR A 19 1.46 -4.96 -12.22
C THR A 19 2.91 -4.82 -11.78
N TYR A 20 3.09 -4.33 -10.55
CA TYR A 20 4.39 -4.19 -9.90
C TYR A 20 4.34 -4.83 -8.53
N GLU A 21 5.42 -5.46 -8.14
CA GLU A 21 5.59 -5.95 -6.78
C GLU A 21 6.30 -4.87 -5.98
N ALA A 22 5.69 -4.45 -4.88
CA ALA A 22 6.23 -3.40 -4.03
C ALA A 22 6.18 -3.82 -2.57
N GLY A 23 7.21 -3.48 -1.81
CA GLY A 23 7.16 -3.55 -0.36
C GLY A 23 6.38 -2.37 0.19
N ILE A 24 5.90 -2.50 1.42
CA ILE A 24 5.20 -1.41 2.12
C ILE A 24 5.90 -1.18 3.45
N ALA A 25 6.26 0.08 3.73
CA ALA A 25 6.86 0.44 5.01
C ALA A 25 5.78 0.47 6.10
N LEU A 26 5.84 -0.47 7.02
CA LEU A 26 4.83 -0.66 8.07
C LEU A 26 5.42 -0.57 9.46
N LYS A 27 4.58 -0.18 10.42
CA LYS A 27 4.89 -0.29 11.86
C LYS A 27 4.57 -1.71 12.34
N GLY A 28 5.13 -2.10 13.48
CA GLY A 28 4.93 -3.45 14.02
C GLY A 28 3.46 -3.82 14.25
N THR A 29 2.66 -2.89 14.77
CA THR A 29 1.23 -3.11 14.98
C THR A 29 0.48 -3.31 13.67
N GLU A 30 0.89 -2.60 12.62
CA GLU A 30 0.29 -2.75 11.30
C GLU A 30 0.59 -4.13 10.70
N VAL A 31 1.81 -4.62 10.87
CA VAL A 31 2.20 -5.94 10.40
C VAL A 31 1.32 -7.02 11.05
N LYS A 32 1.07 -6.90 12.35
CA LYS A 32 0.23 -7.86 13.07
C LYS A 32 -1.21 -7.86 12.57
N SER A 33 -1.78 -6.68 12.35
CA SER A 33 -3.14 -6.55 11.80
C SER A 33 -3.22 -7.08 10.37
N LEU A 34 -2.19 -6.82 9.57
CA LEU A 34 -2.11 -7.31 8.20
C LEU A 34 -2.10 -8.83 8.15
N ARG A 35 -1.30 -9.46 9.03
CA ARG A 35 -1.25 -10.92 9.14
C ARG A 35 -2.58 -11.53 9.56
N ALA A 36 -3.36 -10.80 10.34
CA ALA A 36 -4.70 -11.21 10.74
C ALA A 36 -5.76 -10.93 9.68
N GLY A 37 -5.37 -10.37 8.54
CA GLY A 37 -6.29 -10.06 7.45
C GLY A 37 -7.17 -8.85 7.71
N LYS A 38 -6.84 -8.03 8.71
CA LYS A 38 -7.64 -6.86 9.09
C LYS A 38 -7.23 -5.63 8.30
N VAL A 39 -7.47 -5.67 7.00
CA VAL A 39 -7.09 -4.62 6.05
C VAL A 39 -8.21 -4.44 5.04
N ASP A 40 -8.45 -3.19 4.62
CA ASP A 40 -9.46 -2.85 3.64
C ASP A 40 -8.85 -1.94 2.57
N PHE A 41 -8.87 -2.42 1.32
CA PHE A 41 -8.33 -1.68 0.17
C PHE A 41 -9.30 -0.67 -0.42
N THR A 42 -10.55 -0.64 0.03
CA THR A 42 -11.57 0.24 -0.54
C THR A 42 -11.13 1.70 -0.49
N GLY A 43 -11.09 2.34 -1.65
CA GLY A 43 -10.69 3.74 -1.77
C GLY A 43 -9.20 3.99 -1.67
N SER A 44 -8.38 2.94 -1.58
CA SER A 44 -6.92 3.13 -1.55
C SER A 44 -6.38 3.42 -2.95
N PHE A 45 -5.31 4.21 -2.98
CA PHE A 45 -4.66 4.57 -4.25
C PHE A 45 -3.21 4.93 -3.99
N ALA A 46 -2.40 4.82 -5.05
CA ALA A 46 -0.99 5.20 -4.99
C ALA A 46 -0.80 6.60 -5.58
N ARG A 47 0.10 7.37 -4.97
CA ARG A 47 0.41 8.73 -5.42
C ARG A 47 1.90 9.01 -5.27
N PHE A 48 2.46 9.73 -6.24
CA PHE A 48 3.84 10.23 -6.15
C PHE A 48 3.90 11.50 -5.33
N GLU A 49 4.91 11.59 -4.47
CA GLU A 49 5.21 12.77 -3.69
C GLU A 49 6.73 12.84 -3.52
N ASP A 50 7.34 13.94 -3.96
CA ASP A 50 8.80 14.15 -3.88
C ASP A 50 9.63 12.99 -4.45
N GLY A 51 9.18 12.43 -5.57
CA GLY A 51 9.89 11.34 -6.24
C GLY A 51 9.70 9.96 -5.65
N GLU A 52 8.93 9.85 -4.58
CA GLU A 52 8.62 8.59 -3.92
C GLU A 52 7.14 8.23 -4.12
N LEU A 53 6.85 6.94 -4.06
CA LEU A 53 5.48 6.45 -4.23
C LEU A 53 4.88 6.09 -2.87
N TYR A 54 3.69 6.59 -2.61
CA TYR A 54 2.97 6.35 -1.37
C TYR A 54 1.61 5.72 -1.64
N LEU A 55 1.22 4.80 -0.76
CA LEU A 55 -0.13 4.22 -0.75
C LEU A 55 -0.97 5.00 0.24
N GLU A 56 -2.05 5.60 -0.24
CA GLU A 56 -2.93 6.43 0.57
C GLU A 56 -4.27 5.77 0.78
N ASN A 57 -4.87 6.07 1.91
CA ASN A 57 -6.21 5.64 2.30
C ASN A 57 -6.39 4.12 2.41
N LEU A 58 -5.30 3.37 2.55
CA LEU A 58 -5.41 1.96 2.89
C LEU A 58 -5.73 1.84 4.38
N TYR A 59 -6.84 1.20 4.71
CA TYR A 59 -7.21 0.97 6.10
C TYR A 59 -6.55 -0.30 6.63
N ILE A 60 -5.79 -0.15 7.70
CA ILE A 60 -5.25 -1.27 8.47
C ILE A 60 -5.77 -1.10 9.90
N ALA A 61 -6.57 -2.06 10.37
CA ALA A 61 -7.22 -1.96 11.68
C ALA A 61 -6.19 -1.81 12.80
N PRO A 62 -6.48 -1.00 13.82
CA PRO A 62 -5.62 -0.91 15.00
C PRO A 62 -5.47 -2.29 15.65
N TYR A 63 -4.27 -2.58 16.14
CA TYR A 63 -4.01 -3.82 16.86
C TYR A 63 -4.44 -3.63 18.31
N GLU A 64 -5.40 -4.43 18.76
CA GLU A 64 -6.02 -4.27 20.08
C GLU A 64 -5.03 -4.24 21.24
N LYS A 65 -3.99 -5.07 21.16
CA LYS A 65 -2.99 -5.18 22.23
C LYS A 65 -1.88 -4.14 22.14
N GLY A 66 -1.91 -3.26 21.13
CA GLY A 66 -0.89 -2.27 20.89
C GLY A 66 -1.36 -0.84 21.09
N SER A 67 -2.20 -0.58 22.07
CA SER A 67 -2.90 0.71 22.23
C SER A 67 -2.01 1.95 22.21
N TYR A 68 -0.79 1.86 22.73
CA TYR A 68 0.14 3.00 22.75
C TYR A 68 0.99 3.10 21.48
N ALA A 69 1.08 2.04 20.71
CA ALA A 69 1.91 1.97 19.51
C ALA A 69 1.10 2.05 18.22
N ASN A 70 -0.22 2.13 18.32
CA ASN A 70 -1.07 2.21 17.14
C ASN A 70 -0.95 3.59 16.48
N VAL A 71 -0.98 3.59 15.16
CA VAL A 71 -0.93 4.78 14.32
C VAL A 71 -2.30 4.98 13.66
N ASP A 72 -2.46 6.09 12.95
CA ASP A 72 -3.69 6.33 12.17
C ASP A 72 -3.95 5.14 11.24
N PRO A 73 -5.12 4.49 11.32
CA PRO A 73 -5.45 3.34 10.48
C PRO A 73 -5.35 3.62 8.97
N ARG A 74 -5.53 4.86 8.55
CA ARG A 74 -5.48 5.26 7.14
C ARG A 74 -4.29 6.12 6.79
N ARG A 75 -3.22 6.07 7.60
CA ARG A 75 -2.03 6.88 7.33
C ARG A 75 -1.41 6.55 5.97
N LYS A 76 -0.76 7.54 5.39
CA LYS A 76 0.02 7.37 4.17
C LYS A 76 1.20 6.42 4.45
N ARG A 77 1.42 5.46 3.56
CA ARG A 77 2.50 4.47 3.71
C ARG A 77 3.37 4.47 2.47
N LYS A 78 4.68 4.47 2.68
CA LYS A 78 5.63 4.47 1.58
C LYS A 78 5.67 3.10 0.93
N LEU A 79 5.61 3.08 -0.41
CA LEU A 79 5.79 1.87 -1.20
C LEU A 79 7.26 1.76 -1.59
N LEU A 80 7.81 0.56 -1.45
CA LEU A 80 9.23 0.30 -1.69
C LEU A 80 9.39 -0.41 -3.03
N LEU A 81 9.95 0.32 -3.99
CA LEU A 81 10.23 -0.18 -5.34
C LEU A 81 11.69 0.11 -5.69
N HIS A 82 12.21 -0.63 -6.66
CA HIS A 82 13.53 -0.30 -7.20
C HIS A 82 13.48 1.05 -7.93
N LYS A 83 14.58 1.78 -7.95
CA LYS A 83 14.63 3.11 -8.57
C LYS A 83 14.23 3.10 -10.04
N HIS A 84 14.61 2.07 -10.79
CA HIS A 84 14.24 1.98 -12.19
C HIS A 84 12.75 1.76 -12.39
N GLU A 85 12.11 1.03 -11.49
CA GLU A 85 10.66 0.82 -11.51
C GLU A 85 9.92 2.12 -11.19
N LEU A 86 10.41 2.88 -10.20
CA LEU A 86 9.85 4.18 -9.85
C LEU A 86 9.91 5.16 -11.01
N ARG A 87 11.05 5.22 -11.71
CA ARG A 87 11.21 6.10 -12.88
C ARG A 87 10.27 5.72 -14.00
N ARG A 88 10.16 4.44 -14.29
CA ARG A 88 9.29 3.94 -15.35
C ARG A 88 7.82 4.26 -15.06
N LEU A 89 7.38 4.01 -13.83
CA LEU A 89 6.00 4.27 -13.42
C LEU A 89 5.70 5.76 -13.42
N ARG A 90 6.62 6.58 -12.93
CA ARG A 90 6.50 8.03 -12.93
C ARG A 90 6.35 8.58 -14.36
N GLY A 91 7.15 8.08 -15.30
CA GLY A 91 7.05 8.47 -16.69
C GLY A 91 5.68 8.19 -17.28
N LYS A 92 5.08 7.05 -16.95
CA LYS A 92 3.73 6.70 -17.42
C LYS A 92 2.66 7.62 -16.87
N VAL A 93 2.78 8.01 -15.60
CA VAL A 93 1.83 8.92 -14.96
C VAL A 93 1.95 10.33 -15.55
N GLU A 94 3.15 10.79 -15.81
CA GLU A 94 3.39 12.12 -16.36
C GLU A 94 2.96 12.28 -17.82
N GLN A 95 2.82 11.19 -18.54
CA GLN A 95 2.40 11.21 -19.95
C GLN A 95 0.89 11.41 -20.15
N LYS A 96 0.13 11.48 -19.10
CA LYS A 96 -1.31 11.70 -19.20
C LYS A 96 -1.67 13.17 -19.36
#